data_ac6dc2b29e3ffd2ecdf76b3065fea5d5
#
_entry.id   ac6dc2b29e3ffd2ecdf76b3065fea5d5
#
_cell.length_a   1.000
_cell.length_b   1.000
_cell.length_c   1.000
_cell.angle_alpha   90.00
_cell.angle_beta   90.00
_cell.angle_gamma   90.00
#
_symmetry.space_group_name_H-M   'P 1'
#
loop_
_entity.id
_entity.type
_entity.pdbx_description
1 polymer ?
#
loop_
_entity_poly.entity_id
_entity_poly.type
_entity_poly.pdbx_seq_one_letter_code
_entity_poly.pdbx_strand_id
1 'polypeptide(L)'
;WLVKYSCADICMESTGKYWIPVFNILEKTCWVTLAHPKYTKPQKGNKTDRKDAKWICDLYMCGMVKPSFIPPADIRQLRDLMRYRTKITNMLTSEKNRAQNCLTVSNLKLDDVFSDVFGKSSRSIIQYILEHPGEQFDVAPFLDRRCKHSVEEVQAAVDGAVSREQAAKLRECLQHIDQLNEHRKNIETEILR
;
A
#
# COMPACT_ATOMS: atom_id res chain seq x y z
N TRP A 1 25.82 -15.15 -24.32
CA TRP A 1 25.11 -15.88 -25.38
C TRP A 1 24.63 -14.93 -26.46
N LEU A 2 23.85 -13.90 -26.15
CA LEU A 2 23.32 -12.93 -27.13
C LEU A 2 24.42 -12.26 -27.95
N VAL A 3 25.48 -11.78 -27.31
CA VAL A 3 26.65 -11.20 -27.99
C VAL A 3 27.32 -12.20 -28.94
N LYS A 4 27.45 -13.47 -28.51
CA LYS A 4 28.04 -14.53 -29.34
C LYS A 4 27.27 -14.76 -30.66
N TYR A 5 25.97 -14.56 -30.65
CA TYR A 5 25.10 -14.78 -31.82
C TYR A 5 24.67 -13.46 -32.47
N SER A 6 25.25 -12.32 -32.08
CA SER A 6 24.87 -10.98 -32.60
C SER A 6 23.37 -10.73 -32.56
N CYS A 7 22.69 -11.25 -31.52
CA CYS A 7 21.26 -11.14 -31.37
C CYS A 7 20.90 -9.78 -30.75
N ALA A 8 20.35 -8.87 -31.56
CA ALA A 8 19.96 -7.53 -31.14
C ALA A 8 18.46 -7.44 -30.82
N ASP A 9 17.62 -8.30 -31.42
CA ASP A 9 16.17 -8.33 -31.23
C ASP A 9 15.75 -9.47 -30.33
N ILE A 10 14.94 -9.17 -29.33
CA ILE A 10 14.49 -10.12 -28.32
C ILE A 10 12.98 -9.97 -28.11
N CYS A 11 12.27 -11.08 -28.16
CA CYS A 11 10.88 -11.15 -27.72
C CYS A 11 10.77 -11.97 -26.45
N MET A 12 10.08 -11.44 -25.44
CA MET A 12 9.86 -12.14 -24.18
C MET A 12 8.42 -11.96 -23.68
N GLU A 13 7.91 -12.94 -22.93
CA GLU A 13 6.56 -12.89 -22.36
C GLU A 13 6.57 -12.19 -21.00
N SER A 14 5.51 -11.40 -20.73
CA SER A 14 5.34 -10.65 -19.47
C SER A 14 4.70 -11.49 -18.36
N THR A 15 5.23 -12.69 -18.09
CA THR A 15 4.73 -13.56 -17.03
C THR A 15 5.13 -13.04 -15.63
N GLY A 16 4.16 -12.71 -14.81
CA GLY A 16 4.38 -12.25 -13.43
C GLY A 16 5.31 -11.03 -13.35
N LYS A 17 6.34 -11.13 -12.50
CA LYS A 17 7.40 -10.12 -12.34
C LYS A 17 8.77 -10.58 -12.87
N TYR A 18 8.88 -11.81 -13.32
CA TYR A 18 10.16 -12.43 -13.69
C TYR A 18 10.81 -11.77 -14.92
N TRP A 19 10.02 -11.17 -15.80
CA TRP A 19 10.51 -10.45 -16.96
C TRP A 19 11.27 -9.16 -16.60
N ILE A 20 10.92 -8.51 -15.46
CA ILE A 20 11.44 -7.18 -15.12
C ILE A 20 12.96 -7.13 -15.00
N PRO A 21 13.64 -7.99 -14.19
CA PRO A 21 15.09 -7.93 -14.06
C PRO A 21 15.80 -8.27 -15.39
N VAL A 22 15.24 -9.19 -16.17
CA VAL A 22 15.79 -9.57 -17.47
C VAL A 22 15.65 -8.41 -18.46
N PHE A 23 14.47 -7.80 -18.53
CA PHE A 23 14.22 -6.63 -19.37
C PHE A 23 15.18 -5.47 -19.04
N ASN A 24 15.32 -5.12 -17.77
CA ASN A 24 16.19 -4.03 -17.33
C ASN A 24 17.68 -4.21 -17.69
N ILE A 25 18.12 -5.46 -17.86
CA ILE A 25 19.47 -5.76 -18.33
C ILE A 25 19.52 -5.63 -19.84
N LEU A 26 18.56 -6.22 -20.54
CA LEU A 26 18.58 -6.34 -22.00
C LEU A 26 18.25 -5.03 -22.72
N GLU A 27 17.38 -4.19 -22.17
CA GLU A 27 16.99 -2.90 -22.77
C GLU A 27 18.17 -1.94 -23.00
N LYS A 28 19.31 -2.19 -22.31
CA LYS A 28 20.54 -1.38 -22.47
C LYS A 28 21.31 -1.67 -23.76
N THR A 29 21.14 -2.85 -24.30
CA THR A 29 21.97 -3.36 -25.42
C THR A 29 21.17 -4.02 -26.53
N CYS A 30 19.91 -4.33 -26.30
CA CYS A 30 19.06 -5.05 -27.24
C CYS A 30 17.71 -4.33 -27.42
N TRP A 31 17.11 -4.55 -28.57
CA TRP A 31 15.71 -4.18 -28.80
C TRP A 31 14.79 -5.25 -28.21
N VAL A 32 14.07 -4.90 -27.14
CA VAL A 32 13.26 -5.88 -26.41
C VAL A 32 11.78 -5.63 -26.63
N THR A 33 11.11 -6.60 -27.24
CA THR A 33 9.65 -6.63 -27.38
C THR A 33 9.05 -7.47 -26.26
N LEU A 34 8.22 -6.85 -25.40
CA LEU A 34 7.49 -7.55 -24.36
C LEU A 34 6.11 -7.94 -24.86
N ALA A 35 5.83 -9.23 -24.93
CA ALA A 35 4.55 -9.79 -25.36
C ALA A 35 3.63 -10.07 -24.17
N HIS A 36 2.33 -9.77 -24.33
CA HIS A 36 1.35 -10.10 -23.31
C HIS A 36 0.92 -11.56 -23.42
N PRO A 37 0.89 -12.35 -22.32
CA PRO A 37 0.59 -13.79 -22.33
C PRO A 37 -0.73 -14.18 -23.00
N LYS A 38 -1.72 -13.26 -23.00
CA LYS A 38 -3.02 -13.49 -23.66
C LYS A 38 -2.88 -13.71 -25.16
N TYR A 39 -1.87 -13.09 -25.80
CA TYR A 39 -1.66 -13.12 -27.26
C TYR A 39 -0.61 -14.13 -27.69
N THR A 40 0.12 -14.71 -26.74
CA THR A 40 1.19 -15.68 -27.00
C THR A 40 0.85 -17.11 -26.57
N LYS A 41 -0.41 -17.37 -26.13
CA LYS A 41 -0.81 -18.71 -25.70
C LYS A 41 -0.63 -19.73 -26.82
N PRO A 42 0.18 -20.79 -26.61
CA PRO A 42 0.32 -21.86 -27.57
C PRO A 42 -0.98 -22.69 -27.67
N GLN A 43 -1.19 -23.33 -28.82
CA GLN A 43 -2.25 -24.31 -28.97
C GLN A 43 -1.98 -25.55 -28.08
N LYS A 44 -3.06 -26.27 -27.71
CA LYS A 44 -3.00 -27.45 -26.82
C LYS A 44 -1.93 -28.44 -27.25
N GLY A 45 -1.05 -28.87 -26.36
CA GLY A 45 -0.03 -29.87 -26.57
C GLY A 45 0.90 -30.04 -25.37
N ASN A 46 1.86 -30.96 -25.42
CA ASN A 46 2.87 -31.11 -24.35
C ASN A 46 3.72 -29.86 -24.24
N LYS A 47 3.50 -29.11 -23.18
CA LYS A 47 4.15 -27.84 -22.89
C LYS A 47 5.57 -28.07 -22.36
N THR A 48 6.55 -27.45 -22.99
CA THR A 48 7.94 -27.35 -22.49
C THR A 48 8.45 -25.95 -22.75
N ASP A 49 9.34 -25.42 -21.89
CA ASP A 49 9.87 -24.07 -22.02
C ASP A 49 10.54 -23.83 -23.39
N ARG A 50 11.21 -24.85 -23.95
CA ARG A 50 11.81 -24.79 -25.30
C ARG A 50 10.77 -24.58 -26.40
N LYS A 51 9.64 -25.30 -26.31
CA LYS A 51 8.55 -25.18 -27.29
C LYS A 51 7.87 -23.84 -27.17
N ASP A 52 7.66 -23.38 -25.95
CA ASP A 52 7.05 -22.06 -25.68
C ASP A 52 7.96 -20.92 -26.18
N ALA A 53 9.27 -20.99 -25.92
CA ALA A 53 10.24 -20.02 -26.44
C ALA A 53 10.30 -19.98 -27.97
N LYS A 54 10.29 -21.19 -28.60
CA LYS A 54 10.25 -21.30 -30.08
C LYS A 54 8.95 -20.68 -30.62
N TRP A 55 7.82 -21.03 -30.04
CA TRP A 55 6.52 -20.50 -30.45
C TRP A 55 6.45 -18.95 -30.36
N ILE A 56 6.96 -18.35 -29.29
CA ILE A 56 7.05 -16.90 -29.15
C ILE A 56 7.95 -16.31 -30.23
N CYS A 57 9.07 -16.95 -30.52
CA CYS A 57 9.99 -16.55 -31.59
C CYS A 57 9.30 -16.59 -32.96
N ASP A 58 8.62 -17.69 -33.28
CA ASP A 58 7.91 -17.87 -34.56
C ASP A 58 6.82 -16.80 -34.74
N LEU A 59 6.03 -16.53 -33.68
CA LEU A 59 5.02 -15.46 -33.71
C LEU A 59 5.66 -14.08 -33.92
N TYR A 60 6.79 -13.82 -33.27
CA TYR A 60 7.50 -12.55 -33.40
C TYR A 60 8.05 -12.34 -34.80
N MET A 61 8.67 -13.37 -35.39
CA MET A 61 9.19 -13.35 -36.76
C MET A 61 8.07 -13.14 -37.81
N CYS A 62 6.87 -13.64 -37.55
CA CYS A 62 5.70 -13.43 -38.39
C CYS A 62 5.01 -12.07 -38.19
N GLY A 63 5.52 -11.22 -37.29
CA GLY A 63 4.89 -9.94 -36.98
C GLY A 63 3.54 -10.05 -36.23
N MET A 64 3.23 -11.21 -35.64
CA MET A 64 1.96 -11.49 -34.97
C MET A 64 1.96 -11.10 -33.49
N VAL A 65 3.09 -10.67 -32.93
CA VAL A 65 3.18 -10.25 -31.54
C VAL A 65 2.79 -8.78 -31.42
N LYS A 66 1.74 -8.52 -30.64
CA LYS A 66 1.40 -7.16 -30.22
C LYS A 66 2.29 -6.74 -29.05
N PRO A 67 3.18 -5.73 -29.22
CA PRO A 67 4.06 -5.29 -28.16
C PRO A 67 3.27 -4.62 -27.03
N SER A 68 3.65 -4.91 -25.79
CA SER A 68 3.17 -4.19 -24.61
C SER A 68 3.92 -2.85 -24.49
N PHE A 69 3.21 -1.79 -24.16
CA PHE A 69 3.84 -0.52 -23.86
C PHE A 69 4.59 -0.59 -22.53
N ILE A 70 5.88 -0.30 -22.56
CA ILE A 70 6.73 -0.23 -21.37
C ILE A 70 7.22 1.20 -21.23
N PRO A 71 6.87 1.89 -20.13
CA PRO A 71 7.37 3.22 -19.86
C PRO A 71 8.91 3.26 -19.72
N PRO A 72 9.56 4.41 -19.88
CA PRO A 72 10.96 4.61 -19.53
C PRO A 72 11.29 4.19 -18.09
N ALA A 73 12.56 3.92 -17.80
CA ALA A 73 12.99 3.32 -16.53
C ALA A 73 12.62 4.17 -15.30
N ASP A 74 12.81 5.48 -15.39
CA ASP A 74 12.43 6.46 -14.37
C ASP A 74 10.93 6.44 -14.04
N ILE A 75 10.11 6.40 -15.09
CA ILE A 75 8.64 6.29 -14.92
C ILE A 75 8.23 4.94 -14.32
N ARG A 76 8.94 3.84 -14.66
CA ARG A 76 8.69 2.53 -14.03
C ARG A 76 9.01 2.55 -12.53
N GLN A 77 10.14 3.17 -12.15
CA GLN A 77 10.55 3.32 -10.75
C GLN A 77 9.55 4.17 -9.97
N LEU A 78 9.17 5.32 -10.51
CA LEU A 78 8.16 6.19 -9.90
C LEU A 78 6.81 5.45 -9.70
N ARG A 79 6.35 4.71 -10.72
CA ARG A 79 5.10 3.92 -10.62
C ARG A 79 5.18 2.85 -9.53
N ASP A 80 6.33 2.23 -9.31
CA ASP A 80 6.50 1.23 -8.26
C ASP A 80 6.43 1.86 -6.88
N LEU A 81 7.11 2.98 -6.64
CA LEU A 81 7.02 3.76 -5.41
C LEU A 81 5.59 4.25 -5.13
N MET A 82 4.90 4.78 -6.14
CA MET A 82 3.51 5.24 -6.01
C MET A 82 2.55 4.10 -5.66
N ARG A 83 2.74 2.91 -6.25
CA ARG A 83 1.96 1.73 -5.89
C ARG A 83 2.23 1.28 -4.46
N TYR A 84 3.47 1.34 -4.02
CA TYR A 84 3.83 1.00 -2.64
C TYR A 84 3.25 2.01 -1.65
N ARG A 85 3.33 3.31 -1.94
CA ARG A 85 2.66 4.37 -1.17
C ARG A 85 1.15 4.11 -1.02
N THR A 86 0.49 3.72 -2.10
CA THR A 86 -0.94 3.37 -2.07
C THR A 86 -1.22 2.18 -1.14
N LYS A 87 -0.36 1.16 -1.15
CA LYS A 87 -0.49 0.02 -0.22
C LYS A 87 -0.34 0.44 1.23
N ILE A 88 0.64 1.27 1.56
CA ILE A 88 0.82 1.81 2.92
C ILE A 88 -0.44 2.60 3.34
N THR A 89 -0.99 3.42 2.45
CA THR A 89 -2.22 4.18 2.73
C THR A 89 -3.41 3.26 3.01
N ASN A 90 -3.57 2.18 2.26
CA ASN A 90 -4.63 1.19 2.50
C ASN A 90 -4.45 0.46 3.84
N MET A 91 -3.20 0.11 4.19
CA MET A 91 -2.87 -0.49 5.50
C MET A 91 -3.20 0.48 6.63
N LEU A 92 -2.83 1.76 6.49
CA LEU A 92 -3.15 2.82 7.46
C LEU A 92 -4.67 2.97 7.67
N THR A 93 -5.45 2.98 6.60
CA THR A 93 -6.92 3.02 6.66
C THR A 93 -7.47 1.80 7.40
N SER A 94 -6.94 0.61 7.12
CA SER A 94 -7.33 -0.61 7.80
C SER A 94 -7.06 -0.58 9.30
N GLU A 95 -5.89 -0.04 9.70
CA GLU A 95 -5.55 0.11 11.14
C GLU A 95 -6.42 1.16 11.82
N LYS A 96 -6.69 2.29 11.18
CA LYS A 96 -7.62 3.29 11.69
C LYS A 96 -9.01 2.69 11.93
N ASN A 97 -9.52 1.88 11.00
CA ASN A 97 -10.80 1.21 11.16
C ASN A 97 -10.79 0.20 12.32
N ARG A 98 -9.68 -0.53 12.52
CA ARG A 98 -9.55 -1.45 13.67
C ARG A 98 -9.55 -0.70 15.00
N ALA A 99 -8.80 0.40 15.07
CA ALA A 99 -8.78 1.25 16.25
C ALA A 99 -10.16 1.86 16.55
N GLN A 100 -10.86 2.35 15.50
CA GLN A 100 -12.23 2.86 15.63
C GLN A 100 -13.18 1.78 16.15
N ASN A 101 -13.08 0.54 15.67
CA ASN A 101 -13.89 -0.57 16.18
C ASN A 101 -13.62 -0.83 17.66
N CYS A 102 -12.38 -0.69 18.16
CA CYS A 102 -12.08 -0.80 19.58
C CYS A 102 -12.76 0.31 20.40
N LEU A 103 -12.78 1.53 19.89
CA LEU A 103 -13.46 2.66 20.52
C LEU A 103 -14.98 2.44 20.56
N THR A 104 -15.59 2.04 19.44
CA THR A 104 -17.02 1.75 19.34
C THR A 104 -17.47 0.64 20.29
N VAL A 105 -16.70 -0.47 20.36
CA VAL A 105 -17.00 -1.57 21.31
C VAL A 105 -16.86 -1.12 22.76
N SER A 106 -16.03 -0.13 23.03
CA SER A 106 -15.83 0.47 24.35
C SER A 106 -16.84 1.58 24.67
N ASN A 107 -17.82 1.84 23.81
CA ASN A 107 -18.80 2.94 23.89
C ASN A 107 -18.14 4.34 23.92
N LEU A 108 -16.97 4.49 23.27
CA LEU A 108 -16.32 5.78 23.08
C LEU A 108 -16.69 6.34 21.71
N LYS A 109 -17.49 7.42 21.68
CA LYS A 109 -18.10 8.00 20.48
C LYS A 109 -17.29 9.21 19.96
N LEU A 110 -15.98 9.06 19.89
CA LEU A 110 -15.08 10.15 19.48
C LEU A 110 -15.30 10.58 18.03
N ASP A 111 -15.85 9.71 17.18
CA ASP A 111 -16.21 10.00 15.80
C ASP A 111 -17.44 10.92 15.66
N ASP A 112 -18.29 11.02 16.68
CA ASP A 112 -19.42 11.97 16.70
C ASP A 112 -18.94 13.42 16.92
N VAL A 113 -17.82 13.61 17.63
CA VAL A 113 -17.31 14.93 18.06
C VAL A 113 -16.00 15.35 17.39
N PHE A 114 -15.25 14.44 16.79
CA PHE A 114 -14.01 14.74 16.08
C PHE A 114 -14.06 14.25 14.63
N SER A 115 -13.83 15.14 13.69
CA SER A 115 -13.72 14.77 12.25
C SER A 115 -12.51 13.87 11.95
N ASP A 116 -11.44 13.96 12.74
CA ASP A 116 -10.31 13.03 12.73
C ASP A 116 -10.09 12.47 14.13
N VAL A 117 -10.59 11.27 14.36
CA VAL A 117 -10.46 10.53 15.63
C VAL A 117 -9.01 10.28 16.03
N PHE A 118 -8.09 10.30 15.08
CA PHE A 118 -6.65 10.14 15.33
C PHE A 118 -5.89 11.46 15.26
N GLY A 119 -6.59 12.59 15.27
CA GLY A 119 -6.03 13.93 15.39
C GLY A 119 -5.53 14.23 16.81
N LYS A 120 -4.86 15.37 16.98
CA LYS A 120 -4.12 15.71 18.22
C LYS A 120 -4.97 15.59 19.50
N SER A 121 -6.12 16.25 19.56
CA SER A 121 -6.98 16.28 20.76
C SER A 121 -7.56 14.90 21.08
N SER A 122 -8.20 14.27 20.11
CA SER A 122 -8.77 12.92 20.28
C SER A 122 -7.69 11.89 20.63
N ARG A 123 -6.52 11.96 19.99
CA ARG A 123 -5.40 11.07 20.29
C ARG A 123 -4.92 11.21 21.74
N SER A 124 -4.82 12.46 22.26
CA SER A 124 -4.43 12.71 23.64
C SER A 124 -5.48 12.18 24.64
N ILE A 125 -6.78 12.30 24.31
CA ILE A 125 -7.86 11.73 25.11
C ILE A 125 -7.75 10.18 25.13
N ILE A 126 -7.60 9.55 23.97
CA ILE A 126 -7.45 8.09 23.88
C ILE A 126 -6.25 7.62 24.69
N GLN A 127 -5.12 8.32 24.60
CA GLN A 127 -3.91 7.97 25.35
C GLN A 127 -4.15 8.08 26.85
N TYR A 128 -4.80 9.15 27.31
CA TYR A 128 -5.14 9.30 28.73
C TYR A 128 -6.02 8.16 29.23
N ILE A 129 -7.08 7.80 28.49
CA ILE A 129 -7.97 6.67 28.84
C ILE A 129 -7.19 5.35 28.94
N LEU A 130 -6.23 5.13 28.05
CA LEU A 130 -5.41 3.92 28.07
C LEU A 130 -4.40 3.87 29.22
N GLU A 131 -3.93 5.02 29.68
CA GLU A 131 -2.99 5.13 30.82
C GLU A 131 -3.72 5.10 32.18
N HIS A 132 -4.98 5.57 32.24
CA HIS A 132 -5.80 5.69 33.45
C HIS A 132 -7.14 4.95 33.30
N PRO A 133 -7.12 3.60 33.18
CA PRO A 133 -8.32 2.82 32.92
C PRO A 133 -9.33 2.93 34.06
N GLY A 134 -10.55 3.36 33.73
CA GLY A 134 -11.67 3.48 34.67
C GLY A 134 -11.68 4.76 35.51
N GLU A 135 -10.74 5.67 35.32
CA GLU A 135 -10.76 6.98 35.97
C GLU A 135 -11.67 7.94 35.22
N GLN A 136 -12.46 8.69 35.98
CA GLN A 136 -13.18 9.84 35.44
C GLN A 136 -12.24 11.03 35.37
N PHE A 137 -12.24 11.76 34.26
CA PHE A 137 -11.38 12.89 34.03
C PHE A 137 -12.10 14.00 33.26
N ASP A 138 -11.60 15.23 33.38
CA ASP A 138 -12.07 16.38 32.63
C ASP A 138 -11.39 16.39 31.25
N VAL A 139 -12.19 16.45 30.18
CA VAL A 139 -11.68 16.52 28.81
C VAL A 139 -11.21 17.91 28.39
N ALA A 140 -11.58 18.96 29.10
CA ALA A 140 -11.28 20.34 28.73
C ALA A 140 -9.78 20.63 28.47
N PRO A 141 -8.80 20.07 29.25
CA PRO A 141 -7.38 20.29 29.00
C PRO A 141 -6.86 19.70 27.68
N PHE A 142 -7.57 18.74 27.09
CA PHE A 142 -7.17 18.04 25.86
C PHE A 142 -7.72 18.71 24.59
N LEU A 143 -8.67 19.65 24.74
CA LEU A 143 -9.34 20.28 23.61
C LEU A 143 -8.52 21.43 23.04
N ASP A 144 -8.34 21.42 21.71
CA ASP A 144 -7.78 22.57 20.98
C ASP A 144 -8.86 23.66 20.84
N ARG A 145 -8.43 24.92 20.79
CA ARG A 145 -9.31 26.08 20.55
C ARG A 145 -10.16 26.01 19.28
N ARG A 146 -9.80 25.10 18.35
CA ARG A 146 -10.51 24.83 17.09
C ARG A 146 -11.58 23.77 17.23
N CYS A 147 -11.75 23.16 18.41
CA CYS A 147 -12.80 22.18 18.64
C CYS A 147 -14.16 22.87 18.45
N LYS A 148 -15.01 22.29 17.60
CA LYS A 148 -16.33 22.86 17.28
C LYS A 148 -17.40 22.43 18.28
N HIS A 149 -17.12 21.36 19.04
CA HIS A 149 -18.02 20.79 20.03
C HIS A 149 -17.73 21.34 21.43
N SER A 150 -18.74 21.45 22.25
CA SER A 150 -18.60 21.89 23.63
C SER A 150 -17.88 20.84 24.48
N VAL A 151 -17.37 21.29 25.65
CA VAL A 151 -16.72 20.37 26.60
C VAL A 151 -17.68 19.28 27.05
N GLU A 152 -18.95 19.65 27.26
CA GLU A 152 -20.02 18.73 27.71
C GLU A 152 -20.32 17.65 26.64
N GLU A 153 -20.35 18.04 25.37
CA GLU A 153 -20.55 17.07 24.25
C GLU A 153 -19.38 16.10 24.16
N VAL A 154 -18.14 16.57 24.27
CA VAL A 154 -16.96 15.69 24.25
C VAL A 154 -16.90 14.84 25.50
N GLN A 155 -17.27 15.38 26.68
CA GLN A 155 -17.33 14.60 27.92
C GLN A 155 -18.35 13.43 27.82
N ALA A 156 -19.52 13.68 27.21
CA ALA A 156 -20.50 12.64 26.96
C ALA A 156 -20.01 11.59 25.95
N ALA A 157 -19.19 11.98 24.98
CA ALA A 157 -18.62 11.07 23.98
C ALA A 157 -17.57 10.10 24.54
N VAL A 158 -17.00 10.41 25.71
CA VAL A 158 -16.02 9.55 26.40
C VAL A 158 -16.63 8.77 27.59
N ASP A 159 -17.95 8.80 27.75
CA ASP A 159 -18.67 8.04 28.79
C ASP A 159 -18.77 6.55 28.39
N GLY A 160 -17.61 5.89 28.37
CA GLY A 160 -17.45 4.48 28.02
C GLY A 160 -16.38 3.81 28.87
N ALA A 161 -16.28 2.49 28.76
CA ALA A 161 -15.30 1.70 29.49
C ALA A 161 -14.47 0.83 28.55
N VAL A 162 -13.15 1.01 28.56
CA VAL A 162 -12.23 0.22 27.75
C VAL A 162 -11.82 -1.01 28.55
N SER A 163 -12.22 -2.20 28.08
CA SER A 163 -11.78 -3.45 28.67
C SER A 163 -10.30 -3.71 28.40
N ARG A 164 -9.69 -4.59 29.19
CA ARG A 164 -8.25 -4.90 29.10
C ARG A 164 -7.84 -5.36 27.70
N GLU A 165 -8.63 -6.22 27.06
CA GLU A 165 -8.34 -6.73 25.71
C GLU A 165 -8.54 -5.64 24.64
N GLN A 166 -9.52 -4.74 24.78
CA GLN A 166 -9.69 -3.62 23.85
C GLN A 166 -8.56 -2.59 24.00
N ALA A 167 -8.13 -2.32 25.25
CA ALA A 167 -6.98 -1.45 25.51
C ALA A 167 -5.69 -2.00 24.88
N ALA A 168 -5.44 -3.30 24.99
CA ALA A 168 -4.28 -3.94 24.38
C ALA A 168 -4.32 -3.80 22.85
N LYS A 169 -5.44 -4.15 22.22
CA LYS A 169 -5.62 -4.01 20.76
C LYS A 169 -5.50 -2.57 20.31
N LEU A 170 -6.08 -1.63 21.02
CA LEU A 170 -6.05 -0.21 20.67
C LEU A 170 -4.62 0.34 20.74
N ARG A 171 -3.82 -0.02 21.75
CA ARG A 171 -2.39 0.36 21.83
C ARG A 171 -1.61 -0.10 20.60
N GLU A 172 -1.75 -1.38 20.23
CA GLU A 172 -1.08 -1.93 19.05
C GLU A 172 -1.52 -1.23 17.76
N CYS A 173 -2.82 -0.99 17.57
CA CYS A 173 -3.31 -0.25 16.42
C CYS A 173 -2.74 1.16 16.35
N LEU A 174 -2.69 1.87 17.48
CA LEU A 174 -2.16 3.23 17.55
C LEU A 174 -0.67 3.29 17.22
N GLN A 175 0.11 2.36 17.75
CA GLN A 175 1.55 2.24 17.44
C GLN A 175 1.76 1.94 15.95
N HIS A 176 0.97 1.02 15.38
CA HIS A 176 1.08 0.67 13.97
C HIS A 176 0.66 1.82 13.05
N ILE A 177 -0.36 2.62 13.43
CA ILE A 177 -0.74 3.86 12.72
C ILE A 177 0.45 4.83 12.66
N ASP A 178 1.15 5.01 13.76
CA ASP A 178 2.31 5.92 13.84
C ASP A 178 3.46 5.43 12.94
N GLN A 179 3.79 4.13 12.99
CA GLN A 179 4.79 3.50 12.13
C GLN A 179 4.43 3.60 10.64
N LEU A 180 3.17 3.34 10.27
CA LEU A 180 2.72 3.45 8.89
C LEU A 180 2.75 4.90 8.37
N ASN A 181 2.46 5.88 9.21
CA ASN A 181 2.60 7.29 8.87
C ASN A 181 4.06 7.68 8.60
N GLU A 182 4.99 7.16 9.40
CA GLU A 182 6.44 7.37 9.17
C GLU A 182 6.89 6.69 7.87
N HIS A 183 6.51 5.44 7.65
CA HIS A 183 6.83 4.72 6.40
C HIS A 183 6.29 5.45 5.18
N ARG A 184 5.06 5.96 5.24
CA ARG A 184 4.46 6.75 4.15
C ARG A 184 5.27 8.01 3.88
N LYS A 185 5.66 8.74 4.92
CA LYS A 185 6.49 9.95 4.80
C LYS A 185 7.85 9.65 4.16
N ASN A 186 8.48 8.55 4.53
CA ASN A 186 9.77 8.14 3.97
C ASN A 186 9.64 7.84 2.46
N ILE A 187 8.60 7.13 2.05
CA ILE A 187 8.32 6.86 0.63
C ILE A 187 7.98 8.15 -0.13
N GLU A 188 7.21 9.06 0.45
CA GLU A 188 6.90 10.37 -0.15
C GLU A 188 8.16 11.22 -0.36
N THR A 189 9.10 11.16 0.58
CA THR A 189 10.41 11.82 0.43
C THR A 189 11.23 11.22 -0.72
N GLU A 190 11.20 9.89 -0.89
CA GLU A 190 11.91 9.23 -1.99
C GLU A 190 11.28 9.53 -3.36
N ILE A 191 9.96 9.67 -3.43
CA ILE A 191 9.24 10.05 -4.67
C ILE A 191 9.62 11.47 -5.14
N LEU A 192 9.97 12.36 -4.21
CA LEU A 192 10.33 13.75 -4.53
C LEU A 192 11.81 13.95 -4.90
N ARG A 193 12.63 12.91 -4.81
CA ARG A 193 14.04 12.92 -5.26
C ARG A 193 14.17 12.59 -6.74
#